data_d74e380bcc4ee758e82a788dd865b2ff
#
_entry.id   d74e380bcc4ee758e82a788dd865b2ff
#
_cell.length_a   1.000
_cell.length_b   1.000
_cell.length_c   1.000
_cell.angle_alpha   90.00
_cell.angle_beta   90.00
_cell.angle_gamma   90.00
#
_symmetry.space_group_name_H-M   'P 1'
#
loop_
_entity.id
_entity.type
_entity.pdbx_description
1 polymer ?
#
loop_
_entity_poly.entity_id
_entity_poly.type
_entity_poly.pdbx_seq_one_letter_code
_entity_poly.pdbx_strand_id
1 'polypeptide(L)'
;MSTTELVKLSAAEMAAKIKAKEVSSRELVEAHLAVIESAEPSVKAFLKVSADQALEQADAFDAKSDEDKAQMPELAGVPIAIKDMIVTKGIETTAASKILEGWVPPYDATVIEKLKAAGMPLLGKTNLDEFAQGSSTEHSAYQTTHNPWDTERVPGGSGGGSAAAVAAFEAPLALGTDTGGSIRQPGSLTGTVGVKPTYGGVSRFGAIAMASSLDQIGPCSRTVLDSALLQEVIGGHDKRDPTSIPEGPRPMVAAAREGMKRDLKGLKVGLIKELGGEGFQPGVMARFNEGVKKLEEMGAEVIEVSLPHLPYSLGAYYIIMPSEVSSNLARYDGMRYGLRVMPPTGVPQTAANMMAYTREAGFGDEVKRRIILGTYALSAGYYDAWYGSAQKVRTLIIEDFKKAFEQVDVLVAPTSPSTAFKFGEKMDDPLAMYMNDIATIPANLAGVPAMSIPAGLSDDGLPVGFQFIAPQQRDEVMYKPAAALEAALEDSWNGPIWNDLKTPWLDGLGK
;
A
#
# COMPACT_ATOMS: atom_id res chain seq x y z
N MET A 1 -10.24 29.33 1.97
CA MET A 1 -8.95 28.76 1.53
C MET A 1 -9.05 28.47 0.04
N SER A 2 -7.97 28.62 -0.71
CA SER A 2 -7.93 28.19 -2.11
C SER A 2 -7.92 26.65 -2.21
N THR A 3 -8.28 26.11 -3.37
CA THR A 3 -8.19 24.67 -3.65
C THR A 3 -6.79 24.13 -3.34
N THR A 4 -5.74 24.83 -3.78
CA THR A 4 -4.34 24.44 -3.54
C THR A 4 -3.99 24.40 -2.05
N GLU A 5 -4.48 25.36 -1.24
CA GLU A 5 -4.25 25.32 0.22
C GLU A 5 -4.99 24.16 0.87
N LEU A 6 -6.24 23.88 0.45
CA LEU A 6 -7.04 22.80 1.01
C LEU A 6 -6.39 21.42 0.76
N VAL A 7 -5.98 21.12 -0.47
CA VAL A 7 -5.46 19.79 -0.83
C VAL A 7 -4.06 19.51 -0.27
N LYS A 8 -3.31 20.55 0.12
CA LYS A 8 -2.00 20.41 0.77
C LYS A 8 -2.08 20.14 2.27
N LEU A 9 -3.24 20.32 2.90
CA LEU A 9 -3.44 19.93 4.30
C LEU A 9 -3.26 18.42 4.48
N SER A 10 -2.75 17.98 5.64
CA SER A 10 -2.84 16.59 6.06
C SER A 10 -4.30 16.18 6.29
N ALA A 11 -4.59 14.88 6.32
CA ALA A 11 -5.96 14.41 6.60
C ALA A 11 -6.40 14.80 8.02
N ALA A 12 -5.49 14.82 8.99
CA ALA A 12 -5.75 15.27 10.35
C ALA A 12 -6.09 16.78 10.40
N GLU A 13 -5.38 17.59 9.62
CA GLU A 13 -5.69 19.04 9.52
C GLU A 13 -7.03 19.28 8.82
N MET A 14 -7.34 18.54 7.75
CA MET A 14 -8.67 18.59 7.10
C MET A 14 -9.77 18.25 8.10
N ALA A 15 -9.61 17.17 8.87
CA ALA A 15 -10.56 16.76 9.89
C ALA A 15 -10.74 17.82 10.99
N ALA A 16 -9.66 18.46 11.42
CA ALA A 16 -9.72 19.56 12.39
C ALA A 16 -10.50 20.75 11.85
N LYS A 17 -10.33 21.11 10.57
CA LYS A 17 -11.07 22.19 9.92
C LYS A 17 -12.56 21.88 9.72
N ILE A 18 -12.90 20.65 9.38
CA ILE A 18 -14.31 20.19 9.34
C ILE A 18 -14.94 20.35 10.74
N LYS A 19 -14.25 19.91 11.78
CA LYS A 19 -14.72 20.03 13.17
C LYS A 19 -14.88 21.49 13.61
N ALA A 20 -13.98 22.37 13.17
CA ALA A 20 -14.06 23.81 13.42
C ALA A 20 -15.12 24.52 12.54
N LYS A 21 -15.75 23.83 11.61
CA LYS A 21 -16.70 24.38 10.60
C LYS A 21 -16.04 25.43 9.69
N GLU A 22 -14.74 25.32 9.47
CA GLU A 22 -13.98 26.20 8.57
C GLU A 22 -14.05 25.69 7.13
N VAL A 23 -14.32 24.39 6.94
CA VAL A 23 -14.49 23.73 5.65
C VAL A 23 -15.53 22.61 5.78
N SER A 24 -16.31 22.36 4.72
CA SER A 24 -17.23 21.23 4.63
C SER A 24 -16.56 20.02 3.98
N SER A 25 -17.14 18.83 4.17
CA SER A 25 -16.72 17.62 3.44
C SER A 25 -16.86 17.79 1.93
N ARG A 26 -17.97 18.46 1.50
CA ARG A 26 -18.21 18.75 0.09
C ARG A 26 -17.10 19.60 -0.52
N GLU A 27 -16.68 20.69 0.15
CA GLU A 27 -15.58 21.55 -0.34
C GLU A 27 -14.27 20.77 -0.48
N LEU A 28 -13.97 19.85 0.44
CA LEU A 28 -12.78 18.98 0.32
C LEU A 28 -12.90 18.02 -0.87
N VAL A 29 -14.05 17.40 -1.06
CA VAL A 29 -14.28 16.49 -2.22
C VAL A 29 -14.16 17.28 -3.53
N GLU A 30 -14.78 18.44 -3.65
CA GLU A 30 -14.70 19.29 -4.84
C GLU A 30 -13.26 19.73 -5.12
N ALA A 31 -12.50 20.10 -4.08
CA ALA A 31 -11.08 20.45 -4.22
C ALA A 31 -10.24 19.29 -4.77
N HIS A 32 -10.41 18.08 -4.24
CA HIS A 32 -9.67 16.90 -4.72
C HIS A 32 -10.12 16.46 -6.11
N LEU A 33 -11.42 16.54 -6.44
CA LEU A 33 -11.89 16.25 -7.80
C LEU A 33 -11.29 17.21 -8.83
N ALA A 34 -11.14 18.49 -8.50
CA ALA A 34 -10.49 19.46 -9.38
C ALA A 34 -9.00 19.14 -9.59
N VAL A 35 -8.31 18.65 -8.53
CA VAL A 35 -6.92 18.18 -8.68
C VAL A 35 -6.85 16.93 -9.54
N ILE A 36 -7.74 15.95 -9.33
CA ILE A 36 -7.80 14.73 -10.15
C ILE A 36 -7.99 15.10 -11.64
N GLU A 37 -8.92 15.99 -11.96
CA GLU A 37 -9.14 16.43 -13.36
C GLU A 37 -7.88 17.05 -13.98
N SER A 38 -7.12 17.82 -13.20
CA SER A 38 -5.89 18.48 -13.66
C SER A 38 -4.67 17.56 -13.71
N ALA A 39 -4.51 16.63 -12.76
CA ALA A 39 -3.33 15.79 -12.59
C ALA A 39 -3.37 14.50 -13.43
N GLU A 40 -4.57 13.88 -13.58
CA GLU A 40 -4.73 12.60 -14.26
C GLU A 40 -4.16 12.51 -15.68
N PRO A 41 -4.17 13.55 -16.51
CA PRO A 41 -3.48 13.50 -17.82
C PRO A 41 -1.99 13.18 -17.72
N SER A 42 -1.35 13.51 -16.60
CA SER A 42 0.08 13.31 -16.35
C SER A 42 0.39 12.15 -15.41
N VAL A 43 -0.41 11.96 -14.36
CA VAL A 43 -0.15 11.00 -13.27
C VAL A 43 -0.81 9.64 -13.54
N LYS A 44 -2.05 9.63 -14.03
CA LYS A 44 -2.80 8.40 -14.35
C LYS A 44 -2.93 7.46 -13.15
N ALA A 45 -3.28 8.03 -11.99
CA ALA A 45 -3.41 7.28 -10.75
C ALA A 45 -4.75 6.55 -10.63
N PHE A 46 -5.83 7.05 -11.26
CA PHE A 46 -7.17 6.49 -11.14
C PHE A 46 -7.57 5.67 -12.37
N LEU A 47 -8.16 4.49 -12.15
CA LEU A 47 -8.89 3.73 -13.17
C LEU A 47 -10.34 4.19 -13.28
N LYS A 48 -10.92 4.62 -12.16
CA LYS A 48 -12.31 5.08 -12.08
C LYS A 48 -12.45 6.18 -11.04
N VAL A 49 -12.89 7.35 -11.45
CA VAL A 49 -13.31 8.42 -10.53
C VAL A 49 -14.81 8.28 -10.27
N SER A 50 -15.25 8.37 -9.01
CA SER A 50 -16.66 8.24 -8.59
C SER A 50 -17.20 9.57 -8.06
N ALA A 51 -17.07 10.64 -8.85
CA ALA A 51 -17.36 12.01 -8.48
C ALA A 51 -18.76 12.20 -7.86
N ASP A 52 -19.80 11.75 -8.57
CA ASP A 52 -21.19 11.91 -8.12
C ASP A 52 -21.43 11.22 -6.77
N GLN A 53 -20.93 9.99 -6.61
CA GLN A 53 -21.07 9.24 -5.36
C GLN A 53 -20.26 9.88 -4.21
N ALA A 54 -19.07 10.40 -4.50
CA ALA A 54 -18.26 11.09 -3.51
C ALA A 54 -18.94 12.38 -2.99
N LEU A 55 -19.52 13.17 -3.89
CA LEU A 55 -20.27 14.36 -3.56
C LEU A 55 -21.55 14.02 -2.77
N GLU A 56 -22.31 12.99 -3.18
CA GLU A 56 -23.48 12.52 -2.43
C GLU A 56 -23.11 12.07 -1.00
N GLN A 57 -22.00 11.36 -0.83
CA GLN A 57 -21.51 10.93 0.48
C GLN A 57 -21.07 12.13 1.34
N ALA A 58 -20.42 13.13 0.74
CA ALA A 58 -20.02 14.36 1.43
C ALA A 58 -21.25 15.16 1.88
N ASP A 59 -22.24 15.35 1.03
CA ASP A 59 -23.51 16.02 1.36
C ASP A 59 -24.25 15.30 2.48
N ALA A 60 -24.29 13.95 2.44
CA ALA A 60 -24.91 13.15 3.49
C ALA A 60 -24.17 13.28 4.83
N PHE A 61 -22.85 13.43 4.81
CA PHE A 61 -22.07 13.72 6.02
C PHE A 61 -22.32 15.14 6.50
N ASP A 62 -22.28 16.16 5.62
CA ASP A 62 -22.43 17.56 5.97
C ASP A 62 -23.83 17.84 6.57
N ALA A 63 -24.85 17.12 6.12
CA ALA A 63 -26.22 17.21 6.63
C ALA A 63 -26.44 16.62 8.05
N LYS A 64 -25.45 15.87 8.61
CA LYS A 64 -25.56 15.30 9.96
C LYS A 64 -25.54 16.41 11.03
N SER A 65 -26.21 16.13 12.16
CA SER A 65 -26.13 16.99 13.32
C SER A 65 -24.72 17.06 13.92
N ASP A 66 -24.40 18.15 14.64
CA ASP A 66 -23.12 18.25 15.36
C ASP A 66 -22.95 17.13 16.40
N GLU A 67 -24.04 16.69 16.98
CA GLU A 67 -24.08 15.61 17.99
C GLU A 67 -23.70 14.27 17.34
N ASP A 68 -24.25 13.96 16.16
CA ASP A 68 -23.89 12.77 15.42
C ASP A 68 -22.43 12.81 14.96
N LYS A 69 -21.97 13.95 14.39
CA LYS A 69 -20.57 14.14 13.97
C LYS A 69 -19.57 13.97 15.12
N ALA A 70 -19.94 14.40 16.34
CA ALA A 70 -19.07 14.27 17.52
C ALA A 70 -18.85 12.80 17.96
N GLN A 71 -19.72 11.87 17.55
CA GLN A 71 -19.59 10.44 17.82
C GLN A 71 -18.82 9.69 16.73
N MET A 72 -18.50 10.34 15.61
CA MET A 72 -17.80 9.73 14.49
C MET A 72 -16.29 9.73 14.70
N PRO A 73 -15.53 8.84 14.00
CA PRO A 73 -14.06 8.88 14.01
C PRO A 73 -13.51 10.24 13.56
N GLU A 74 -12.28 10.53 13.99
CA GLU A 74 -11.62 11.83 13.72
C GLU A 74 -11.54 12.16 12.21
N LEU A 75 -11.37 11.15 11.34
CA LEU A 75 -11.32 11.34 9.88
C LEU A 75 -12.70 11.49 9.19
N ALA A 76 -13.79 11.59 9.95
CA ALA A 76 -15.12 11.75 9.36
C ALA A 76 -15.20 12.97 8.46
N GLY A 77 -15.74 12.80 7.25
CA GLY A 77 -15.84 13.83 6.20
C GLY A 77 -14.60 13.99 5.33
N VAL A 78 -13.46 13.39 5.68
CA VAL A 78 -12.23 13.43 4.87
C VAL A 78 -12.32 12.42 3.72
N PRO A 79 -12.08 12.84 2.46
CA PRO A 79 -12.16 11.93 1.32
C PRO A 79 -10.98 10.94 1.24
N ILE A 80 -11.20 9.82 0.52
CA ILE A 80 -10.20 8.75 0.39
C ILE A 80 -10.27 8.07 -0.98
N ALA A 81 -9.12 7.65 -1.52
CA ALA A 81 -9.00 6.82 -2.72
C ALA A 81 -8.84 5.33 -2.37
N ILE A 82 -9.27 4.44 -3.26
CA ILE A 82 -9.35 3.00 -2.98
C ILE A 82 -8.65 2.22 -4.09
N LYS A 83 -7.63 1.43 -3.74
CA LYS A 83 -6.98 0.52 -4.71
C LYS A 83 -7.98 -0.41 -5.35
N ASP A 84 -7.91 -0.57 -6.67
CA ASP A 84 -8.90 -1.33 -7.45
C ASP A 84 -8.82 -2.87 -7.26
N MET A 85 -8.20 -3.32 -6.21
CA MET A 85 -8.24 -4.67 -5.62
C MET A 85 -9.31 -4.81 -4.53
N ILE A 86 -9.89 -3.70 -4.06
CA ILE A 86 -10.82 -3.68 -2.94
C ILE A 86 -12.25 -3.50 -3.49
N VAL A 87 -13.06 -4.51 -3.30
CA VAL A 87 -14.44 -4.58 -3.80
C VAL A 87 -15.29 -3.46 -3.21
N THR A 88 -15.91 -2.67 -4.10
CA THR A 88 -16.72 -1.52 -3.71
C THR A 88 -18.09 -1.61 -4.40
N LYS A 89 -19.16 -1.76 -3.63
CA LYS A 89 -20.52 -1.91 -4.16
C LYS A 89 -20.90 -0.74 -5.06
N GLY A 90 -21.37 -1.07 -6.28
CA GLY A 90 -21.86 -0.09 -7.24
C GLY A 90 -20.77 0.67 -8.00
N ILE A 91 -19.48 0.39 -7.73
CA ILE A 91 -18.34 0.94 -8.47
C ILE A 91 -17.58 -0.19 -9.13
N GLU A 92 -17.34 -0.10 -10.43
CA GLU A 92 -16.57 -1.09 -11.18
C GLU A 92 -15.26 -1.40 -10.48
N THR A 93 -14.92 -2.69 -10.35
CA THR A 93 -13.70 -3.17 -9.70
C THR A 93 -13.05 -4.22 -10.59
N THR A 94 -11.89 -3.88 -11.16
CA THR A 94 -11.26 -4.67 -12.23
C THR A 94 -9.99 -5.40 -11.80
N ALA A 95 -9.39 -5.05 -10.65
CA ALA A 95 -8.04 -5.47 -10.28
C ALA A 95 -6.99 -5.15 -11.37
N ALA A 96 -7.20 -4.06 -12.12
CA ALA A 96 -6.43 -3.65 -13.30
C ALA A 96 -6.30 -4.75 -14.37
N SER A 97 -7.28 -5.65 -14.48
CA SER A 97 -7.32 -6.78 -15.41
C SER A 97 -8.55 -6.75 -16.31
N LYS A 98 -8.38 -7.11 -17.57
CA LYS A 98 -9.49 -7.32 -18.50
C LYS A 98 -10.41 -8.47 -18.08
N ILE A 99 -9.93 -9.40 -17.25
CA ILE A 99 -10.73 -10.54 -16.77
C ILE A 99 -11.95 -10.09 -15.94
N LEU A 100 -11.88 -8.90 -15.32
CA LEU A 100 -12.95 -8.31 -14.53
C LEU A 100 -13.54 -7.02 -15.15
N GLU A 101 -13.19 -6.71 -16.40
CA GLU A 101 -13.76 -5.54 -17.09
C GLU A 101 -15.28 -5.57 -17.06
N GLY A 102 -15.90 -4.44 -16.70
CA GLY A 102 -17.36 -4.29 -16.59
C GLY A 102 -17.98 -4.92 -15.33
N TRP A 103 -17.18 -5.53 -14.45
CA TRP A 103 -17.72 -6.13 -13.23
C TRP A 103 -17.99 -5.07 -12.16
N VAL A 104 -19.27 -4.86 -11.85
CA VAL A 104 -19.73 -3.99 -10.77
C VAL A 104 -20.14 -4.86 -9.59
N PRO A 105 -19.41 -4.80 -8.45
CA PRO A 105 -19.68 -5.64 -7.29
C PRO A 105 -21.05 -5.36 -6.66
N PRO A 106 -21.80 -6.42 -6.21
CA PRO A 106 -23.06 -6.26 -5.49
C PRO A 106 -22.88 -6.04 -3.98
N TYR A 107 -21.66 -6.05 -3.45
CA TYR A 107 -21.32 -5.92 -2.03
C TYR A 107 -20.06 -5.09 -1.83
N ASP A 108 -19.86 -4.61 -0.60
CA ASP A 108 -18.67 -3.91 -0.16
C ASP A 108 -17.68 -4.85 0.54
N ALA A 109 -16.39 -4.55 0.42
CA ALA A 109 -15.38 -5.08 1.33
C ALA A 109 -15.60 -4.52 2.76
N THR A 110 -15.18 -5.26 3.79
CA THR A 110 -15.32 -4.81 5.19
C THR A 110 -14.70 -3.44 5.43
N VAL A 111 -13.54 -3.16 4.85
CA VAL A 111 -12.89 -1.85 4.98
C VAL A 111 -13.74 -0.74 4.35
N ILE A 112 -14.44 -1.01 3.25
CA ILE A 112 -15.34 -0.05 2.60
C ILE A 112 -16.59 0.21 3.47
N GLU A 113 -17.16 -0.83 4.07
CA GLU A 113 -18.27 -0.68 5.03
C GLU A 113 -17.85 0.21 6.21
N LYS A 114 -16.63 0.01 6.74
CA LYS A 114 -16.07 0.81 7.83
C LYS A 114 -15.82 2.27 7.42
N LEU A 115 -15.26 2.53 6.22
CA LEU A 115 -15.06 3.88 5.71
C LEU A 115 -16.39 4.62 5.52
N LYS A 116 -17.40 3.96 4.95
CA LYS A 116 -18.75 4.52 4.80
C LYS A 116 -19.39 4.81 6.17
N ALA A 117 -19.26 3.89 7.13
CA ALA A 117 -19.74 4.10 8.50
C ALA A 117 -19.01 5.24 9.20
N ALA A 118 -17.73 5.45 8.91
CA ALA A 118 -16.95 6.59 9.38
C ALA A 118 -17.27 7.91 8.65
N GLY A 119 -18.15 7.89 7.64
CA GLY A 119 -18.54 9.08 6.89
C GLY A 119 -17.44 9.62 5.98
N MET A 120 -16.54 8.78 5.49
CA MET A 120 -15.44 9.16 4.59
C MET A 120 -15.87 9.00 3.12
N PRO A 121 -15.92 10.07 2.31
CA PRO A 121 -16.29 10.00 0.89
C PRO A 121 -15.24 9.25 0.06
N LEU A 122 -15.71 8.39 -0.87
CA LEU A 122 -14.86 7.57 -1.74
C LEU A 122 -14.64 8.27 -3.09
N LEU A 123 -13.43 8.78 -3.37
CA LEU A 123 -13.10 9.52 -4.60
C LEU A 123 -13.07 8.62 -5.83
N GLY A 124 -12.69 7.34 -5.69
CA GLY A 124 -12.62 6.42 -6.82
C GLY A 124 -11.67 5.25 -6.59
N LYS A 125 -11.36 4.56 -7.70
CA LYS A 125 -10.55 3.35 -7.75
C LYS A 125 -9.19 3.65 -8.39
N THR A 126 -8.11 3.40 -7.65
CA THR A 126 -6.75 3.67 -8.11
C THR A 126 -6.14 2.49 -8.85
N ASN A 127 -5.27 2.80 -9.81
CA ASN A 127 -4.54 1.85 -10.64
C ASN A 127 -3.56 1.00 -9.83
N LEU A 128 -3.17 -0.15 -10.40
CA LEU A 128 -2.25 -1.12 -9.81
C LEU A 128 -1.64 -2.02 -10.89
N ASP A 129 -0.61 -2.78 -10.56
CA ASP A 129 -0.23 -3.94 -11.38
C ASP A 129 -1.37 -4.98 -11.39
N GLU A 130 -1.64 -5.61 -12.51
CA GLU A 130 -2.72 -6.56 -12.69
C GLU A 130 -2.77 -7.62 -11.58
N PHE A 131 -3.89 -7.75 -10.87
CA PHE A 131 -4.07 -8.61 -9.69
C PHE A 131 -2.98 -8.46 -8.62
N ALA A 132 -2.45 -7.24 -8.46
CA ALA A 132 -1.36 -6.91 -7.55
C ALA A 132 -0.03 -7.65 -7.86
N GLN A 133 0.18 -8.10 -9.08
CA GLN A 133 1.33 -8.90 -9.50
C GLN A 133 2.38 -8.06 -10.25
N GLY A 134 3.11 -7.25 -9.51
CA GLY A 134 4.19 -6.41 -10.01
C GLY A 134 4.70 -5.47 -8.92
N SER A 135 5.76 -4.73 -9.24
CA SER A 135 6.45 -3.79 -8.34
C SER A 135 6.68 -2.42 -9.01
N SER A 136 5.92 -2.11 -10.08
CA SER A 136 6.11 -0.89 -10.86
C SER A 136 4.83 -0.20 -11.34
N THR A 137 3.68 -0.89 -11.29
CA THR A 137 2.38 -0.47 -11.87
C THR A 137 2.42 -0.35 -13.41
N GLU A 138 3.39 -1.00 -14.07
CA GLU A 138 3.46 -1.12 -15.52
C GLU A 138 2.61 -2.27 -16.08
N HIS A 139 2.24 -3.26 -15.23
CA HIS A 139 1.45 -4.43 -15.64
C HIS A 139 -0.07 -4.20 -15.63
N SER A 140 -0.55 -2.97 -15.45
CA SER A 140 -1.99 -2.68 -15.59
C SER A 140 -2.47 -2.93 -17.02
N ALA A 141 -3.66 -3.55 -17.17
CA ALA A 141 -4.27 -3.76 -18.48
C ALA A 141 -4.88 -2.48 -19.10
N TYR A 142 -4.91 -1.36 -18.36
CA TYR A 142 -5.59 -0.13 -18.74
C TYR A 142 -4.62 1.01 -19.01
N GLN A 143 -3.71 1.31 -18.10
CA GLN A 143 -2.78 2.43 -18.21
C GLN A 143 -1.58 2.24 -17.27
N THR A 144 -0.48 2.93 -17.54
CA THR A 144 0.67 2.99 -16.66
C THR A 144 0.57 4.25 -15.80
N THR A 145 0.69 4.10 -14.47
CA THR A 145 0.74 5.23 -13.54
C THR A 145 2.15 5.83 -13.52
N HIS A 146 2.24 7.14 -13.54
CA HIS A 146 3.48 7.90 -13.53
C HIS A 146 3.82 8.38 -12.11
N ASN A 147 5.12 8.44 -11.79
CA ASN A 147 5.57 8.98 -10.52
C ASN A 147 5.44 10.52 -10.51
N PRO A 148 4.75 11.12 -9.52
CA PRO A 148 4.61 12.58 -9.45
C PRO A 148 5.94 13.37 -9.35
N TRP A 149 7.02 12.74 -8.87
CA TRP A 149 8.34 13.36 -8.78
C TRP A 149 9.07 13.43 -10.13
N ASP A 150 8.83 12.45 -10.99
CA ASP A 150 9.37 12.39 -12.36
C ASP A 150 8.44 11.49 -13.19
N THR A 151 7.68 12.09 -14.08
CA THR A 151 6.67 11.40 -14.90
C THR A 151 7.26 10.43 -15.93
N GLU A 152 8.58 10.32 -16.03
CA GLU A 152 9.29 9.31 -16.85
C GLU A 152 9.62 8.04 -16.04
N ARG A 153 9.22 7.99 -14.76
CA ARG A 153 9.56 6.93 -13.84
C ARG A 153 8.34 6.25 -13.22
N VAL A 154 8.58 5.04 -12.73
CA VAL A 154 7.57 4.22 -12.07
C VAL A 154 7.24 4.79 -10.68
N PRO A 155 5.99 4.72 -10.22
CA PRO A 155 5.60 5.09 -8.86
C PRO A 155 5.88 3.96 -7.85
N GLY A 156 6.41 2.82 -8.34
CA GLY A 156 6.42 1.57 -7.60
C GLY A 156 5.14 0.78 -7.79
N GLY A 157 5.04 -0.36 -7.12
CA GLY A 157 3.91 -1.29 -7.27
C GLY A 157 3.85 -2.36 -6.15
N SER A 158 2.74 -3.08 -6.13
CA SER A 158 1.61 -2.99 -7.05
C SER A 158 0.65 -1.82 -6.77
N GLY A 159 0.76 -1.14 -5.63
CA GLY A 159 -0.12 -0.03 -5.21
C GLY A 159 0.32 1.35 -5.69
N GLY A 160 0.99 1.44 -6.85
CA GLY A 160 1.54 2.70 -7.37
C GLY A 160 0.49 3.78 -7.60
N GLY A 161 -0.71 3.43 -8.08
CA GLY A 161 -1.80 4.39 -8.22
C GLY A 161 -2.24 5.03 -6.91
N SER A 162 -2.36 4.24 -5.82
CA SER A 162 -2.71 4.78 -4.49
C SER A 162 -1.64 5.72 -3.95
N ALA A 163 -0.36 5.34 -4.07
CA ALA A 163 0.75 6.15 -3.61
C ALA A 163 0.92 7.43 -4.46
N ALA A 164 0.81 7.31 -5.79
CA ALA A 164 0.87 8.45 -6.70
C ALA A 164 -0.28 9.45 -6.47
N ALA A 165 -1.52 8.97 -6.26
CA ALA A 165 -2.67 9.83 -5.96
C ALA A 165 -2.44 10.65 -4.68
N VAL A 166 -1.88 10.04 -3.63
CA VAL A 166 -1.55 10.75 -2.38
C VAL A 166 -0.42 11.75 -2.59
N ALA A 167 0.64 11.38 -3.30
CA ALA A 167 1.78 12.25 -3.58
C ALA A 167 1.38 13.43 -4.46
N ALA A 168 0.50 13.22 -5.47
CA ALA A 168 0.01 14.25 -6.38
C ALA A 168 -1.08 15.16 -5.79
N PHE A 169 -1.46 14.97 -4.54
CA PHE A 169 -2.59 15.67 -3.88
C PHE A 169 -3.97 15.37 -4.48
N GLU A 170 -4.11 14.34 -5.29
CA GLU A 170 -5.41 13.87 -5.80
C GLU A 170 -6.29 13.28 -4.70
N ALA A 171 -5.67 12.77 -3.63
CA ALA A 171 -6.34 12.30 -2.43
C ALA A 171 -5.48 12.57 -1.18
N PRO A 172 -6.08 12.89 -0.01
CA PRO A 172 -5.32 13.03 1.24
C PRO A 172 -4.90 11.67 1.79
N LEU A 173 -5.68 10.64 1.50
CA LEU A 173 -5.55 9.27 1.97
C LEU A 173 -5.86 8.29 0.85
N ALA A 174 -5.25 7.12 0.89
CA ALA A 174 -5.67 6.00 0.06
C ALA A 174 -5.56 4.66 0.81
N LEU A 175 -6.32 3.65 0.36
CA LEU A 175 -6.07 2.26 0.73
C LEU A 175 -5.26 1.56 -0.36
N GLY A 176 -4.30 0.76 0.08
CA GLY A 176 -3.54 -0.18 -0.73
C GLY A 176 -3.70 -1.62 -0.26
N THR A 177 -3.02 -2.54 -0.96
CA THR A 177 -2.79 -3.93 -0.52
C THR A 177 -1.31 -4.24 -0.58
N ASP A 178 -0.78 -4.97 0.39
CA ASP A 178 0.64 -5.30 0.52
C ASP A 178 0.79 -6.81 0.71
N THR A 179 1.37 -7.47 -0.27
CA THR A 179 1.62 -8.91 -0.28
C THR A 179 3.11 -9.22 -0.18
N GLY A 180 3.95 -8.35 -0.77
CA GLY A 180 5.40 -8.43 -0.74
C GLY A 180 6.09 -7.08 -0.57
N GLY A 181 5.32 -5.99 -0.37
CA GLY A 181 5.82 -4.62 -0.29
C GLY A 181 4.93 -3.60 -0.98
N SER A 182 3.81 -4.03 -1.54
CA SER A 182 3.01 -3.26 -2.50
C SER A 182 2.29 -2.01 -1.95
N ILE A 183 2.47 -1.64 -0.69
CA ILE A 183 2.14 -0.34 -0.10
C ILE A 183 3.43 0.40 0.24
N ARG A 184 4.36 -0.26 0.91
CA ARG A 184 5.59 0.33 1.45
C ARG A 184 6.57 0.73 0.36
N GLN A 185 6.78 -0.12 -0.64
CA GLN A 185 7.70 0.15 -1.74
C GLN A 185 7.21 1.33 -2.60
N PRO A 186 5.96 1.41 -3.09
CA PRO A 186 5.49 2.61 -3.76
C PRO A 186 5.47 3.84 -2.83
N GLY A 187 5.20 3.68 -1.53
CA GLY A 187 5.36 4.76 -0.54
C GLY A 187 6.78 5.33 -0.53
N SER A 188 7.79 4.45 -0.54
CA SER A 188 9.21 4.85 -0.63
C SER A 188 9.53 5.63 -1.92
N LEU A 189 9.04 5.15 -3.06
CA LEU A 189 9.37 5.73 -4.37
C LEU A 189 8.60 7.03 -4.69
N THR A 190 7.50 7.28 -3.99
CA THR A 190 6.67 8.49 -4.18
C THR A 190 6.77 9.50 -3.03
N GLY A 191 7.58 9.21 -2.01
CA GLY A 191 7.72 10.10 -0.86
C GLY A 191 6.46 10.18 0.01
N THR A 192 5.72 9.07 0.14
CA THR A 192 4.53 8.94 0.98
C THR A 192 4.73 7.91 2.09
N VAL A 193 3.87 7.95 3.11
CA VAL A 193 3.82 6.95 4.18
C VAL A 193 2.98 5.77 3.72
N GLY A 194 3.59 4.58 3.73
CA GLY A 194 2.91 3.34 3.38
C GLY A 194 2.95 2.33 4.53
N VAL A 195 1.80 1.83 4.97
CA VAL A 195 1.71 0.94 6.13
C VAL A 195 1.13 -0.42 5.75
N LYS A 196 1.86 -1.47 6.09
CA LYS A 196 1.37 -2.84 6.12
C LYS A 196 1.06 -3.24 7.57
N PRO A 197 -0.21 -3.32 7.96
CA PRO A 197 -0.57 -3.82 9.29
C PRO A 197 -0.09 -5.25 9.56
N THR A 198 -0.11 -5.67 10.81
CA THR A 198 -0.01 -7.09 11.18
C THR A 198 -0.98 -7.92 10.32
N TYR A 199 -0.52 -9.08 9.84
CA TYR A 199 -1.37 -10.01 9.09
C TYR A 199 -2.62 -10.37 9.90
N GLY A 200 -3.80 -10.09 9.34
CA GLY A 200 -5.09 -10.26 10.01
C GLY A 200 -5.52 -9.08 10.91
N GLY A 201 -4.71 -8.02 11.05
CA GLY A 201 -5.10 -6.81 11.81
C GLY A 201 -6.19 -5.97 11.14
N VAL A 202 -6.31 -6.09 9.83
CA VAL A 202 -7.38 -5.52 9.00
C VAL A 202 -8.03 -6.64 8.20
N SER A 203 -9.36 -6.70 8.19
CA SER A 203 -10.10 -7.73 7.45
C SER A 203 -9.79 -7.70 5.96
N ARG A 204 -9.63 -8.88 5.37
CA ARG A 204 -9.43 -9.08 3.93
C ARG A 204 -10.71 -9.48 3.21
N PHE A 205 -11.84 -9.55 3.89
CA PHE A 205 -13.13 -9.81 3.24
C PHE A 205 -13.42 -8.72 2.21
N GLY A 206 -13.58 -9.14 0.94
CA GLY A 206 -13.78 -8.25 -0.19
C GLY A 206 -12.47 -7.66 -0.78
N ALA A 207 -11.29 -8.06 -0.30
CA ALA A 207 -10.06 -7.92 -1.07
C ALA A 207 -9.98 -9.04 -2.11
N ILE A 208 -9.72 -8.70 -3.38
CA ILE A 208 -9.47 -9.71 -4.42
C ILE A 208 -8.15 -10.42 -4.07
N ALA A 209 -8.21 -11.74 -3.84
CA ALA A 209 -7.08 -12.48 -3.31
C ALA A 209 -5.99 -12.67 -4.36
N MET A 210 -4.76 -12.27 -4.03
CA MET A 210 -3.53 -12.62 -4.71
C MET A 210 -2.89 -13.84 -4.05
N ALA A 211 -2.37 -13.67 -2.83
CA ALA A 211 -1.76 -14.72 -2.03
C ALA A 211 -2.33 -14.73 -0.61
N SER A 212 -3.21 -15.69 -0.33
CA SER A 212 -4.08 -15.69 0.85
C SER A 212 -3.33 -15.71 2.18
N SER A 213 -2.10 -16.22 2.24
CA SER A 213 -1.27 -16.25 3.45
C SER A 213 -0.40 -15.00 3.64
N LEU A 214 -0.47 -14.01 2.73
CA LEU A 214 0.41 -12.85 2.69
C LEU A 214 -0.34 -11.52 2.54
N ASP A 215 -1.47 -11.50 1.81
CA ASP A 215 -2.22 -10.29 1.50
C ASP A 215 -2.65 -9.52 2.74
N GLN A 216 -2.46 -8.20 2.73
CA GLN A 216 -2.93 -7.31 3.79
C GLN A 216 -3.37 -5.95 3.19
N ILE A 217 -4.52 -5.42 3.63
CA ILE A 217 -4.95 -4.05 3.32
C ILE A 217 -4.30 -3.10 4.31
N GLY A 218 -3.88 -1.93 3.84
CA GLY A 218 -3.30 -0.92 4.71
C GLY A 218 -3.35 0.50 4.12
N PRO A 219 -3.02 1.51 4.98
CA PRO A 219 -3.01 2.92 4.62
C PRO A 219 -1.89 3.34 3.69
N CYS A 220 -2.22 4.32 2.82
CA CYS A 220 -1.28 5.24 2.18
C CYS A 220 -1.66 6.67 2.57
N SER A 221 -0.71 7.48 3.02
CA SER A 221 -0.95 8.87 3.46
C SER A 221 0.29 9.73 3.28
N ARG A 222 0.18 11.03 3.57
CA ARG A 222 1.34 11.90 3.56
C ARG A 222 2.07 11.95 4.91
N THR A 223 1.37 11.69 6.02
CA THR A 223 1.96 11.74 7.37
C THR A 223 1.74 10.44 8.15
N VAL A 224 2.61 10.19 9.12
CA VAL A 224 2.49 9.03 10.03
C VAL A 224 1.20 9.11 10.85
N LEU A 225 0.80 10.32 11.29
CA LEU A 225 -0.45 10.50 12.04
C LEU A 225 -1.68 10.16 11.19
N ASP A 226 -1.71 10.57 9.93
CA ASP A 226 -2.81 10.24 9.01
C ASP A 226 -2.96 8.73 8.80
N SER A 227 -1.82 8.02 8.66
CA SER A 227 -1.81 6.55 8.60
C SER A 227 -2.34 5.91 9.88
N ALA A 228 -1.97 6.44 11.05
CA ALA A 228 -2.46 5.94 12.34
C ALA A 228 -3.98 6.09 12.46
N LEU A 229 -4.50 7.27 12.13
CA LEU A 229 -5.93 7.56 12.15
C LEU A 229 -6.69 6.62 11.20
N LEU A 230 -6.20 6.43 9.98
CA LEU A 230 -6.84 5.55 9.00
C LEU A 230 -6.77 4.08 9.42
N GLN A 231 -5.62 3.62 9.95
CA GLN A 231 -5.49 2.23 10.41
C GLN A 231 -6.44 1.90 11.56
N GLU A 232 -6.69 2.84 12.49
CA GLU A 232 -7.68 2.64 13.55
C GLU A 232 -9.12 2.56 13.00
N VAL A 233 -9.45 3.32 11.95
CA VAL A 233 -10.77 3.24 11.30
C VAL A 233 -10.99 1.88 10.64
N ILE A 234 -10.02 1.36 9.88
CA ILE A 234 -10.18 0.14 9.09
C ILE A 234 -9.86 -1.15 9.88
N GLY A 235 -9.14 -1.05 10.99
CA GLY A 235 -8.67 -2.17 11.82
C GLY A 235 -9.77 -2.90 12.58
N GLY A 236 -9.42 -4.06 13.14
CA GLY A 236 -10.25 -4.84 14.05
C GLY A 236 -10.91 -6.08 13.42
N HIS A 237 -11.55 -6.86 14.28
CA HIS A 237 -12.10 -8.19 13.97
C HIS A 237 -13.26 -8.17 12.98
N ASP A 238 -13.27 -9.17 12.08
CA ASP A 238 -14.38 -9.46 11.17
C ASP A 238 -14.65 -10.97 11.10
N LYS A 239 -15.85 -11.38 11.46
CA LYS A 239 -16.28 -12.80 11.43
C LYS A 239 -16.29 -13.42 10.02
N ARG A 240 -16.26 -12.59 8.96
CA ARG A 240 -16.22 -13.04 7.56
C ARG A 240 -14.81 -13.37 7.08
N ASP A 241 -13.78 -12.90 7.82
CA ASP A 241 -12.38 -13.25 7.56
C ASP A 241 -11.83 -14.10 8.72
N PRO A 242 -11.66 -15.43 8.52
CA PRO A 242 -11.20 -16.33 9.57
C PRO A 242 -9.74 -16.07 10.01
N THR A 243 -8.99 -15.25 9.28
CA THR A 243 -7.63 -14.85 9.66
C THR A 243 -7.61 -13.54 10.45
N SER A 244 -8.75 -12.86 10.58
CA SER A 244 -8.90 -11.62 11.31
C SER A 244 -8.64 -11.81 12.80
N ILE A 245 -7.79 -10.96 13.37
CA ILE A 245 -7.38 -11.01 14.78
C ILE A 245 -8.56 -10.63 15.67
N PRO A 246 -8.87 -11.44 16.75
CA PRO A 246 -10.02 -11.19 17.61
C PRO A 246 -9.93 -9.89 18.42
N GLU A 247 -8.71 -9.45 18.75
CA GLU A 247 -8.47 -8.24 19.53
C GLU A 247 -8.79 -6.98 18.68
N GLY A 248 -9.24 -5.93 19.36
CA GLY A 248 -9.53 -4.64 18.74
C GLY A 248 -8.26 -3.93 18.18
N PRO A 249 -8.44 -2.81 17.47
CA PRO A 249 -7.31 -2.03 16.98
C PRO A 249 -6.41 -1.57 18.14
N ARG A 250 -5.10 -1.51 17.87
CA ARG A 250 -4.11 -1.02 18.82
C ARG A 250 -4.13 0.51 18.85
N PRO A 251 -3.56 1.17 19.89
CA PRO A 251 -3.61 2.63 20.02
C PRO A 251 -2.53 3.33 19.16
N MET A 252 -2.62 3.20 17.82
CA MET A 252 -1.66 3.76 16.89
C MET A 252 -1.62 5.30 16.93
N VAL A 253 -2.79 5.92 17.02
CA VAL A 253 -2.91 7.40 17.08
C VAL A 253 -2.25 7.96 18.33
N ALA A 254 -2.46 7.31 19.48
CA ALA A 254 -1.80 7.72 20.72
C ALA A 254 -0.27 7.60 20.63
N ALA A 255 0.22 6.51 20.03
CA ALA A 255 1.64 6.28 19.80
C ALA A 255 2.26 7.32 18.83
N ALA A 256 1.58 7.62 17.72
CA ALA A 256 2.02 8.64 16.77
C ALA A 256 2.11 10.03 17.44
N ARG A 257 1.07 10.44 18.17
CA ARG A 257 1.06 11.73 18.90
C ARG A 257 2.15 11.80 19.97
N GLU A 258 2.43 10.70 20.66
CA GLU A 258 3.54 10.62 21.61
C GLU A 258 4.88 10.77 20.90
N GLY A 259 5.05 10.18 19.72
CA GLY A 259 6.24 10.30 18.88
C GLY A 259 6.59 11.75 18.50
N MET A 260 5.58 12.57 18.23
CA MET A 260 5.77 14.01 17.90
C MET A 260 6.51 14.79 18.99
N LYS A 261 6.59 14.27 20.22
CA LYS A 261 7.41 14.86 21.30
C LYS A 261 8.91 14.60 21.15
N ARG A 262 9.31 13.70 20.23
CA ARG A 262 10.71 13.37 19.90
C ARG A 262 11.53 12.86 21.10
N ASP A 263 10.91 12.16 22.04
CA ASP A 263 11.59 11.49 23.15
C ASP A 263 11.52 9.98 22.96
N LEU A 264 12.68 9.40 22.57
CA LEU A 264 12.85 7.97 22.30
C LEU A 264 13.72 7.29 23.34
N LYS A 265 13.98 7.93 24.51
CA LYS A 265 14.75 7.31 25.57
C LYS A 265 14.16 5.98 26.01
N GLY A 266 15.04 4.97 26.09
CA GLY A 266 14.68 3.61 26.48
C GLY A 266 14.10 2.76 25.34
N LEU A 267 13.93 3.32 24.13
CA LEU A 267 13.57 2.54 22.95
C LEU A 267 14.81 1.88 22.35
N LYS A 268 14.74 0.56 22.11
CA LYS A 268 15.77 -0.20 21.43
C LYS A 268 15.41 -0.41 19.97
N VAL A 269 16.26 0.06 19.08
CA VAL A 269 16.10 -0.03 17.62
C VAL A 269 17.11 -1.02 17.06
N GLY A 270 16.65 -2.05 16.38
CA GLY A 270 17.50 -3.05 15.73
C GLY A 270 17.79 -2.69 14.26
N LEU A 271 19.05 -2.50 13.95
CA LEU A 271 19.51 -2.34 12.57
C LEU A 271 19.71 -3.71 11.95
N ILE A 272 18.94 -4.03 10.89
CA ILE A 272 19.02 -5.35 10.24
C ILE A 272 20.30 -5.43 9.40
N LYS A 273 21.24 -6.27 9.83
CA LYS A 273 22.56 -6.44 9.20
C LYS A 273 22.48 -6.84 7.74
N GLU A 274 21.56 -7.73 7.38
CA GLU A 274 21.39 -8.29 6.04
C GLU A 274 20.69 -7.34 5.04
N LEU A 275 20.16 -6.20 5.53
CA LEU A 275 19.45 -5.19 4.72
C LEU A 275 20.19 -3.84 4.75
N GLY A 276 21.39 -3.83 4.27
CA GLY A 276 22.22 -2.62 4.14
C GLY A 276 23.57 -2.93 3.53
N GLY A 277 24.00 -2.16 2.54
CA GLY A 277 25.31 -2.34 1.89
C GLY A 277 25.20 -2.76 0.43
N GLU A 278 25.81 -3.89 0.04
CA GLU A 278 25.84 -4.32 -1.36
C GLU A 278 24.44 -4.52 -1.93
N GLY A 279 24.19 -3.95 -3.13
CA GLY A 279 22.88 -4.01 -3.79
C GLY A 279 21.97 -2.82 -3.50
N PHE A 280 22.31 -1.95 -2.54
CA PHE A 280 21.60 -0.70 -2.28
C PHE A 280 22.33 0.50 -2.89
N GLN A 281 21.59 1.43 -3.49
CA GLN A 281 22.16 2.66 -4.03
C GLN A 281 22.79 3.51 -2.91
N PRO A 282 23.97 4.15 -3.17
CA PRO A 282 24.63 4.97 -2.16
C PRO A 282 23.76 6.09 -1.58
N GLY A 283 22.95 6.76 -2.42
CA GLY A 283 22.01 7.80 -1.98
C GLY A 283 20.91 7.26 -1.05
N VAL A 284 20.41 6.03 -1.29
CA VAL A 284 19.46 5.36 -0.40
C VAL A 284 20.10 5.11 0.97
N MET A 285 21.32 4.55 0.98
CA MET A 285 22.04 4.29 2.24
C MET A 285 22.40 5.57 2.99
N ALA A 286 22.74 6.65 2.28
CA ALA A 286 23.03 7.94 2.91
C ALA A 286 21.81 8.48 3.67
N ARG A 287 20.63 8.49 3.04
CA ARG A 287 19.38 8.95 3.70
C ARG A 287 18.96 8.02 4.83
N PHE A 288 19.10 6.72 4.65
CA PHE A 288 18.82 5.75 5.71
C PHE A 288 19.70 5.98 6.93
N ASN A 289 21.02 6.11 6.75
CA ASN A 289 21.97 6.34 7.85
C ASN A 289 21.72 7.69 8.56
N GLU A 290 21.29 8.72 7.83
CA GLU A 290 20.84 9.98 8.42
C GLU A 290 19.64 9.77 9.34
N GLY A 291 18.64 9.00 8.90
CA GLY A 291 17.49 8.64 9.72
C GLY A 291 17.88 7.88 11.00
N VAL A 292 18.80 6.89 10.88
CA VAL A 292 19.34 6.16 12.05
C VAL A 292 19.98 7.12 13.04
N LYS A 293 20.84 8.03 12.58
CA LYS A 293 21.48 9.04 13.42
C LYS A 293 20.46 9.93 14.14
N LYS A 294 19.38 10.33 13.46
CA LYS A 294 18.30 11.11 14.09
C LYS A 294 17.60 10.34 15.21
N LEU A 295 17.38 9.03 15.06
CA LEU A 295 16.82 8.20 16.14
C LEU A 295 17.75 8.17 17.37
N GLU A 296 19.08 8.04 17.17
CA GLU A 296 20.08 8.11 18.25
C GLU A 296 20.08 9.49 18.93
N GLU A 297 20.04 10.59 18.16
CA GLU A 297 19.96 11.96 18.67
C GLU A 297 18.72 12.20 19.56
N MET A 298 17.62 11.49 19.29
CA MET A 298 16.39 11.51 20.10
C MET A 298 16.42 10.55 21.30
N GLY A 299 17.53 9.84 21.51
CA GLY A 299 17.78 8.98 22.68
C GLY A 299 17.44 7.51 22.50
N ALA A 300 17.20 7.04 21.28
CA ALA A 300 17.07 5.61 21.01
C ALA A 300 18.42 4.90 21.12
N GLU A 301 18.40 3.66 21.63
CA GLU A 301 19.56 2.75 21.61
C GLU A 301 19.53 1.94 20.31
N VAL A 302 20.49 2.20 19.40
CA VAL A 302 20.58 1.48 18.13
C VAL A 302 21.58 0.34 18.25
N ILE A 303 21.16 -0.88 17.93
CA ILE A 303 22.03 -2.07 17.95
C ILE A 303 21.87 -2.86 16.65
N GLU A 304 22.96 -3.45 16.17
CA GLU A 304 22.92 -4.34 15.00
C GLU A 304 22.33 -5.70 15.40
N VAL A 305 21.38 -6.19 14.60
CA VAL A 305 20.77 -7.52 14.77
C VAL A 305 20.85 -8.31 13.45
N SER A 306 21.03 -9.61 13.56
CA SER A 306 21.12 -10.52 12.40
C SER A 306 19.86 -11.35 12.26
N LEU A 307 19.35 -11.42 11.02
CA LEU A 307 18.27 -12.31 10.60
C LEU A 307 18.84 -13.27 9.52
N PRO A 308 19.58 -14.32 9.92
CA PRO A 308 20.43 -15.11 9.01
C PRO A 308 19.70 -15.84 7.89
N HIS A 309 18.38 -16.05 7.98
CA HIS A 309 17.59 -16.67 6.94
C HIS A 309 16.93 -15.66 5.98
N LEU A 310 17.11 -14.36 6.20
CA LEU A 310 16.54 -13.29 5.38
C LEU A 310 17.00 -13.35 3.89
N PRO A 311 18.26 -13.71 3.55
CA PRO A 311 18.67 -13.88 2.15
C PRO A 311 17.86 -14.90 1.35
N TYR A 312 17.19 -15.84 2.01
CA TYR A 312 16.32 -16.82 1.36
C TYR A 312 14.89 -16.35 1.14
N SER A 313 14.53 -15.16 1.66
CA SER A 313 13.14 -14.67 1.64
C SER A 313 12.60 -14.46 0.24
N LEU A 314 13.39 -13.92 -0.67
CA LEU A 314 13.00 -13.71 -2.06
C LEU A 314 12.62 -15.04 -2.74
N GLY A 315 13.49 -16.07 -2.63
CA GLY A 315 13.23 -17.40 -3.18
C GLY A 315 12.01 -18.07 -2.57
N ALA A 316 11.85 -18.02 -1.25
CA ALA A 316 10.68 -18.58 -0.56
C ALA A 316 9.38 -17.88 -0.99
N TYR A 317 9.39 -16.55 -1.09
CA TYR A 317 8.23 -15.76 -1.52
C TYR A 317 7.81 -16.11 -2.95
N TYR A 318 8.75 -16.15 -3.90
CA TYR A 318 8.45 -16.44 -5.31
C TYR A 318 8.16 -17.93 -5.60
N ILE A 319 8.12 -18.76 -4.57
CA ILE A 319 7.53 -20.12 -4.62
C ILE A 319 6.13 -20.10 -3.96
N ILE A 320 6.00 -19.54 -2.76
CA ILE A 320 4.74 -19.53 -2.00
C ILE A 320 3.68 -18.68 -2.74
N MET A 321 4.02 -17.45 -3.10
CA MET A 321 3.07 -16.52 -3.70
C MET A 321 2.50 -17.02 -5.03
N PRO A 322 3.29 -17.46 -6.04
CA PRO A 322 2.72 -17.98 -7.27
C PRO A 322 1.87 -19.25 -7.05
N SER A 323 2.23 -20.10 -6.08
CA SER A 323 1.44 -21.27 -5.71
C SER A 323 0.03 -20.87 -5.25
N GLU A 324 -0.06 -19.85 -4.39
CA GLU A 324 -1.33 -19.32 -3.93
C GLU A 324 -2.09 -18.55 -5.02
N VAL A 325 -1.39 -17.80 -5.89
CA VAL A 325 -1.94 -17.15 -7.09
C VAL A 325 -2.61 -18.18 -8.00
N SER A 326 -1.94 -19.28 -8.32
CA SER A 326 -2.48 -20.36 -9.16
C SER A 326 -3.81 -20.88 -8.60
N SER A 327 -3.91 -21.09 -7.30
CA SER A 327 -5.12 -21.51 -6.62
C SER A 327 -6.19 -20.42 -6.61
N ASN A 328 -5.84 -19.20 -6.20
CA ASN A 328 -6.79 -18.09 -6.06
C ASN A 328 -7.39 -17.64 -7.39
N LEU A 329 -6.59 -17.55 -8.45
CA LEU A 329 -7.07 -17.10 -9.76
C LEU A 329 -7.77 -18.20 -10.57
N ALA A 330 -7.83 -19.45 -10.07
CA ALA A 330 -8.61 -20.52 -10.67
C ALA A 330 -10.12 -20.22 -10.75
N ARG A 331 -10.63 -19.30 -9.88
CA ARG A 331 -12.04 -18.88 -9.87
C ARG A 331 -12.47 -18.10 -11.11
N TYR A 332 -11.55 -17.54 -11.87
CA TYR A 332 -11.83 -16.81 -13.10
C TYR A 332 -11.91 -17.79 -14.28
N ASP A 333 -13.07 -18.40 -14.45
CA ASP A 333 -13.35 -19.52 -15.36
C ASP A 333 -14.17 -19.12 -16.60
N GLY A 334 -14.54 -17.83 -16.72
CA GLY A 334 -15.39 -17.32 -17.79
C GLY A 334 -16.89 -17.69 -17.68
N MET A 335 -17.34 -18.25 -16.53
CA MET A 335 -18.71 -18.78 -16.39
C MET A 335 -19.56 -17.97 -15.44
N ARG A 336 -19.02 -17.47 -14.32
CA ARG A 336 -19.81 -16.90 -13.22
C ARG A 336 -19.93 -15.38 -13.31
N TYR A 337 -18.81 -14.69 -13.57
CA TYR A 337 -18.72 -13.23 -13.64
C TYR A 337 -17.44 -12.83 -14.38
N GLY A 338 -17.34 -11.57 -14.79
CA GLY A 338 -16.21 -11.03 -15.54
C GLY A 338 -16.26 -11.41 -17.03
N LEU A 339 -15.11 -11.31 -17.67
CA LEU A 339 -14.93 -11.60 -19.09
C LEU A 339 -15.34 -13.04 -19.44
N ARG A 340 -16.01 -13.20 -20.58
CA ARG A 340 -16.26 -14.51 -21.20
C ARG A 340 -15.94 -14.45 -22.69
N VAL A 341 -14.99 -15.28 -23.11
CA VAL A 341 -14.60 -15.44 -24.51
C VAL A 341 -14.99 -16.83 -25.01
N MET A 342 -15.83 -16.86 -26.01
CA MET A 342 -16.28 -18.14 -26.61
C MET A 342 -15.18 -18.70 -27.50
N PRO A 343 -14.97 -20.05 -27.52
CA PRO A 343 -14.09 -20.68 -28.49
C PRO A 343 -14.51 -20.34 -29.92
N PRO A 344 -13.54 -20.16 -30.85
CA PRO A 344 -13.85 -19.85 -32.26
C PRO A 344 -14.56 -21.00 -32.95
N THR A 345 -15.17 -20.71 -34.12
CA THR A 345 -15.83 -21.72 -34.95
C THR A 345 -14.88 -22.88 -35.28
N GLY A 346 -15.35 -24.12 -35.09
CA GLY A 346 -14.54 -25.34 -35.28
C GLY A 346 -13.88 -25.87 -34.02
N VAL A 347 -13.83 -25.10 -32.93
CA VAL A 347 -13.38 -25.57 -31.61
C VAL A 347 -14.58 -25.98 -30.77
N PRO A 348 -14.58 -27.18 -30.12
CA PRO A 348 -15.68 -27.59 -29.26
C PRO A 348 -15.97 -26.59 -28.14
N GLN A 349 -17.23 -26.24 -27.96
CA GLN A 349 -17.67 -25.30 -26.90
C GLN A 349 -17.81 -26.03 -25.55
N THR A 350 -16.66 -26.46 -25.01
CA THR A 350 -16.57 -27.06 -23.67
C THR A 350 -16.21 -26.05 -22.62
N ALA A 351 -16.49 -26.34 -21.33
CA ALA A 351 -16.07 -25.54 -20.21
C ALA A 351 -14.54 -25.30 -20.20
N ALA A 352 -13.76 -26.35 -20.51
CA ALA A 352 -12.29 -26.28 -20.58
C ALA A 352 -11.82 -25.29 -21.67
N ASN A 353 -12.38 -25.38 -22.87
CA ASN A 353 -12.01 -24.48 -23.97
C ASN A 353 -12.45 -23.03 -23.67
N MET A 354 -13.69 -22.82 -23.15
CA MET A 354 -14.15 -21.50 -22.76
C MET A 354 -13.23 -20.88 -21.71
N MET A 355 -12.85 -21.63 -20.68
CA MET A 355 -11.91 -21.15 -19.65
C MET A 355 -10.55 -20.82 -20.27
N ALA A 356 -10.01 -21.66 -21.15
CA ALA A 356 -8.71 -21.44 -21.80
C ALA A 356 -8.71 -20.12 -22.61
N TYR A 357 -9.66 -19.95 -23.53
CA TYR A 357 -9.77 -18.73 -24.35
C TYR A 357 -10.05 -17.49 -23.53
N THR A 358 -10.89 -17.58 -22.49
CA THR A 358 -11.17 -16.45 -21.60
C THR A 358 -9.90 -16.02 -20.83
N ARG A 359 -9.16 -16.97 -20.25
CA ARG A 359 -7.94 -16.68 -19.48
C ARG A 359 -6.81 -16.18 -20.38
N GLU A 360 -6.69 -16.72 -21.60
CA GLU A 360 -5.72 -16.23 -22.60
C GLU A 360 -5.99 -14.76 -22.97
N ALA A 361 -7.23 -14.40 -23.22
CA ALA A 361 -7.61 -13.03 -23.61
C ALA A 361 -7.64 -12.05 -22.45
N GLY A 362 -7.96 -12.50 -21.23
CA GLY A 362 -8.24 -11.64 -20.09
C GLY A 362 -7.07 -11.41 -19.17
N PHE A 363 -6.11 -12.34 -19.04
CA PHE A 363 -4.93 -12.17 -18.20
C PHE A 363 -3.73 -11.65 -18.99
N GLY A 364 -2.96 -10.74 -18.38
CA GLY A 364 -1.67 -10.30 -18.86
C GLY A 364 -0.56 -11.35 -18.67
N ASP A 365 0.59 -11.11 -19.28
CA ASP A 365 1.67 -12.11 -19.36
C ASP A 365 2.31 -12.40 -18.02
N GLU A 366 2.48 -11.40 -17.13
CA GLU A 366 3.04 -11.62 -15.80
C GLU A 366 2.10 -12.47 -14.93
N VAL A 367 0.80 -12.24 -15.00
CA VAL A 367 -0.19 -13.07 -14.29
C VAL A 367 -0.17 -14.50 -14.80
N LYS A 368 -0.12 -14.70 -16.13
CA LYS A 368 0.01 -16.04 -16.75
C LYS A 368 1.28 -16.75 -16.29
N ARG A 369 2.41 -16.02 -16.27
CA ARG A 369 3.71 -16.56 -15.81
C ARG A 369 3.61 -17.07 -14.37
N ARG A 370 3.08 -16.28 -13.44
CA ARG A 370 2.94 -16.67 -12.03
C ARG A 370 1.95 -17.82 -11.83
N ILE A 371 0.86 -17.88 -12.58
CA ILE A 371 -0.07 -19.01 -12.55
C ILE A 371 0.63 -20.30 -12.98
N ILE A 372 1.43 -20.27 -14.06
CA ILE A 372 2.17 -21.43 -14.57
C ILE A 372 3.23 -21.88 -13.54
N LEU A 373 4.02 -20.95 -13.00
CA LEU A 373 5.03 -21.25 -11.98
C LEU A 373 4.40 -21.88 -10.73
N GLY A 374 3.29 -21.31 -10.24
CA GLY A 374 2.58 -21.85 -9.09
C GLY A 374 1.96 -23.21 -9.33
N THR A 375 1.38 -23.42 -10.51
CA THR A 375 0.84 -24.73 -10.90
C THR A 375 1.95 -25.79 -10.96
N TYR A 376 3.11 -25.44 -11.49
CA TYR A 376 4.28 -26.32 -11.52
C TYR A 376 4.77 -26.66 -10.10
N ALA A 377 4.93 -25.66 -9.23
CA ALA A 377 5.38 -25.85 -7.85
C ALA A 377 4.44 -26.73 -7.02
N LEU A 378 3.13 -26.72 -7.34
CA LEU A 378 2.11 -27.52 -6.67
C LEU A 378 1.87 -28.90 -7.32
N SER A 379 2.50 -29.21 -8.45
CA SER A 379 2.28 -30.46 -9.17
C SER A 379 2.83 -31.68 -8.43
N ALA A 380 2.28 -32.86 -8.75
CA ALA A 380 2.69 -34.12 -8.14
C ALA A 380 4.20 -34.38 -8.32
N GLY A 381 4.87 -34.70 -7.22
CA GLY A 381 6.32 -34.94 -7.17
C GLY A 381 7.16 -33.68 -6.93
N TYR A 382 6.59 -32.48 -7.07
CA TYR A 382 7.29 -31.20 -6.84
C TYR A 382 6.82 -30.45 -5.60
N TYR A 383 5.62 -30.74 -5.09
CA TYR A 383 5.02 -30.05 -3.95
C TYR A 383 5.92 -30.02 -2.72
N ASP A 384 6.44 -31.17 -2.28
CA ASP A 384 7.31 -31.23 -1.09
C ASP A 384 8.68 -30.60 -1.34
N ALA A 385 9.20 -30.74 -2.56
CA ALA A 385 10.51 -30.20 -2.94
C ALA A 385 10.50 -28.65 -3.00
N TRP A 386 9.45 -28.05 -3.51
CA TRP A 386 9.35 -26.61 -3.70
C TRP A 386 8.50 -25.94 -2.63
N TYR A 387 7.17 -26.13 -2.67
CA TYR A 387 6.25 -25.43 -1.77
C TYR A 387 6.48 -25.82 -0.30
N GLY A 388 6.65 -27.12 -0.02
CA GLY A 388 6.93 -27.61 1.33
C GLY A 388 8.26 -27.06 1.89
N SER A 389 9.31 -27.00 1.05
CA SER A 389 10.60 -26.42 1.43
C SER A 389 10.53 -24.92 1.66
N ALA A 390 9.81 -24.18 0.80
CA ALA A 390 9.61 -22.75 0.96
C ALA A 390 8.84 -22.42 2.26
N GLN A 391 7.85 -23.23 2.65
CA GLN A 391 7.15 -23.06 3.93
C GLN A 391 8.06 -23.32 5.15
N LYS A 392 9.00 -24.26 5.06
CA LYS A 392 10.02 -24.48 6.10
C LYS A 392 10.96 -23.28 6.22
N VAL A 393 11.41 -22.72 5.10
CA VAL A 393 12.23 -21.49 5.08
C VAL A 393 11.44 -20.32 5.69
N ARG A 394 10.16 -20.17 5.35
CA ARG A 394 9.29 -19.16 5.98
C ARG A 394 9.27 -19.30 7.50
N THR A 395 9.19 -20.54 8.02
CA THR A 395 9.23 -20.77 9.47
C THR A 395 10.55 -20.28 10.08
N LEU A 396 11.70 -20.52 9.44
CA LEU A 396 12.99 -20.04 9.91
C LEU A 396 13.05 -18.49 9.92
N ILE A 397 12.50 -17.84 8.90
CA ILE A 397 12.41 -16.37 8.84
C ILE A 397 11.54 -15.85 10.01
N ILE A 398 10.39 -16.49 10.29
CA ILE A 398 9.54 -16.13 11.44
C ILE A 398 10.32 -16.24 12.76
N GLU A 399 11.11 -17.29 12.94
CA GLU A 399 11.92 -17.49 14.13
C GLU A 399 13.06 -16.45 14.25
N ASP A 400 13.64 -16.02 13.13
CA ASP A 400 14.63 -14.93 13.15
C ASP A 400 14.00 -13.61 13.67
N PHE A 401 12.82 -13.24 13.17
CA PHE A 401 12.11 -12.06 13.68
C PHE A 401 11.78 -12.17 15.17
N LYS A 402 11.30 -13.33 15.64
CA LYS A 402 11.02 -13.54 17.06
C LYS A 402 12.26 -13.32 17.91
N LYS A 403 13.41 -13.90 17.54
CA LYS A 403 14.68 -13.75 18.26
C LYS A 403 15.20 -12.31 18.23
N ALA A 404 15.03 -11.61 17.11
CA ALA A 404 15.39 -10.22 17.01
C ALA A 404 14.56 -9.34 17.97
N PHE A 405 13.26 -9.57 18.05
CA PHE A 405 12.36 -8.85 18.96
C PHE A 405 12.50 -9.22 20.45
N GLU A 406 13.28 -10.25 20.80
CA GLU A 406 13.71 -10.46 22.19
C GLU A 406 14.81 -9.46 22.62
N GLN A 407 15.49 -8.83 21.67
CA GLN A 407 16.61 -7.92 21.88
C GLN A 407 16.21 -6.44 21.70
N VAL A 408 15.25 -6.15 20.82
CA VAL A 408 14.85 -4.80 20.41
C VAL A 408 13.34 -4.65 20.36
N ASP A 409 12.88 -3.39 20.46
CA ASP A 409 11.45 -3.06 20.39
C ASP A 409 10.96 -2.92 18.94
N VAL A 410 11.82 -2.40 18.06
CA VAL A 410 11.51 -2.16 16.63
C VAL A 410 12.75 -2.43 15.78
N LEU A 411 12.53 -2.94 14.57
CA LEU A 411 13.60 -3.12 13.57
C LEU A 411 13.51 -2.02 12.51
N VAL A 412 14.66 -1.68 11.91
CA VAL A 412 14.74 -0.70 10.83
C VAL A 412 15.59 -1.21 9.67
N ALA A 413 15.22 -0.78 8.45
CA ALA A 413 15.92 -1.07 7.21
C ALA A 413 15.60 0.00 6.17
N PRO A 414 16.36 0.15 5.07
CA PRO A 414 15.87 0.83 3.88
C PRO A 414 14.62 0.14 3.33
N THR A 415 13.67 0.89 2.78
CA THR A 415 12.45 0.27 2.23
C THR A 415 12.67 -0.37 0.86
N SER A 416 13.43 0.28 0.01
CA SER A 416 13.75 -0.17 -1.36
C SER A 416 15.25 -0.05 -1.60
N PRO A 417 15.85 -0.94 -2.41
CA PRO A 417 17.27 -0.85 -2.72
C PRO A 417 17.62 0.35 -3.63
N SER A 418 16.66 0.91 -4.33
CA SER A 418 16.85 2.02 -5.26
C SER A 418 15.73 3.05 -5.15
N THR A 419 15.98 4.24 -5.70
CA THR A 419 14.96 5.23 -6.04
C THR A 419 14.13 4.75 -7.23
N ALA A 420 13.13 5.53 -7.66
CA ALA A 420 12.26 5.19 -8.78
C ALA A 420 13.08 5.02 -10.08
N PHE A 421 12.93 3.89 -10.76
CA PHE A 421 13.58 3.59 -12.05
C PHE A 421 12.68 4.02 -13.23
N LYS A 422 13.24 4.10 -14.43
CA LYS A 422 12.51 4.52 -15.64
C LYS A 422 11.59 3.42 -16.14
N PHE A 423 10.53 3.80 -16.84
CA PHE A 423 9.67 2.86 -17.54
C PHE A 423 10.46 1.96 -18.48
N GLY A 424 10.09 0.67 -18.52
CA GLY A 424 10.72 -0.35 -19.36
C GLY A 424 12.08 -0.85 -18.88
N GLU A 425 12.73 -0.19 -17.91
CA GLU A 425 14.11 -0.51 -17.49
C GLU A 425 14.25 -1.95 -16.95
N LYS A 426 13.21 -2.49 -16.33
CA LYS A 426 13.23 -3.84 -15.71
C LYS A 426 12.19 -4.80 -16.29
N MET A 427 11.44 -4.40 -17.31
CA MET A 427 10.33 -5.21 -17.85
C MET A 427 10.82 -6.52 -18.48
N ASP A 428 11.99 -6.53 -19.09
CA ASP A 428 12.57 -7.71 -19.76
C ASP A 428 13.38 -8.60 -18.80
N ASP A 429 13.62 -8.16 -17.56
CA ASP A 429 14.33 -8.91 -16.52
C ASP A 429 13.46 -9.08 -15.27
N PRO A 430 12.68 -10.18 -15.18
CA PRO A 430 11.83 -10.44 -14.01
C PRO A 430 12.61 -10.51 -12.69
N LEU A 431 13.86 -10.99 -12.70
CA LEU A 431 14.66 -11.07 -11.49
C LEU A 431 15.07 -9.68 -10.98
N ALA A 432 15.50 -8.79 -11.88
CA ALA A 432 15.79 -7.41 -11.55
C ALA A 432 14.55 -6.66 -11.02
N MET A 433 13.35 -6.98 -11.56
CA MET A 433 12.09 -6.46 -11.03
C MET A 433 11.82 -6.99 -9.62
N TYR A 434 11.99 -8.28 -9.38
CA TYR A 434 11.72 -8.94 -8.09
C TYR A 434 12.67 -8.46 -6.97
N MET A 435 13.89 -8.08 -7.32
CA MET A 435 14.88 -7.54 -6.36
C MET A 435 14.44 -6.21 -5.74
N ASN A 436 13.50 -5.47 -6.32
CA ASN A 436 12.99 -4.23 -5.71
C ASN A 436 12.30 -4.48 -4.36
N ASP A 437 11.79 -5.68 -4.13
CA ASP A 437 11.03 -6.03 -2.93
C ASP A 437 11.86 -6.77 -1.87
N ILE A 438 13.19 -6.86 -2.06
CA ILE A 438 14.06 -7.67 -1.19
C ILE A 438 13.99 -7.22 0.29
N ALA A 439 13.82 -5.94 0.55
CA ALA A 439 13.75 -5.37 1.89
C ALA A 439 12.34 -5.42 2.50
N THR A 440 11.30 -5.60 1.69
CA THR A 440 9.90 -5.58 2.16
C THR A 440 9.30 -6.97 2.35
N ILE A 441 9.66 -7.93 1.49
CA ILE A 441 9.17 -9.33 1.51
C ILE A 441 9.33 -10.03 2.87
N PRO A 442 10.44 -9.89 3.61
CA PRO A 442 10.62 -10.59 4.88
C PRO A 442 9.51 -10.33 5.90
N ALA A 443 9.05 -9.08 6.01
CA ALA A 443 7.95 -8.70 6.90
C ALA A 443 6.60 -9.34 6.50
N ASN A 444 6.37 -9.59 5.20
CA ASN A 444 5.19 -10.30 4.71
C ASN A 444 5.25 -11.78 5.07
N LEU A 445 6.39 -12.44 4.83
CA LEU A 445 6.59 -13.85 5.18
C LEU A 445 6.43 -14.09 6.67
N ALA A 446 6.93 -13.17 7.50
CA ALA A 446 6.82 -13.25 8.95
C ALA A 446 5.43 -12.82 9.50
N GLY A 447 4.61 -12.15 8.69
CA GLY A 447 3.30 -11.65 9.12
C GLY A 447 3.36 -10.46 10.09
N VAL A 448 4.53 -9.85 10.27
CA VAL A 448 4.76 -8.71 11.18
C VAL A 448 4.34 -7.39 10.53
N PRO A 449 3.91 -6.37 11.29
CA PRO A 449 3.57 -5.06 10.73
C PRO A 449 4.84 -4.32 10.31
N ALA A 450 4.73 -3.50 9.26
CA ALA A 450 5.83 -2.67 8.78
C ALA A 450 5.31 -1.37 8.15
N MET A 451 6.12 -0.31 8.23
CA MET A 451 5.79 1.02 7.72
C MET A 451 7.00 1.60 6.99
N SER A 452 6.76 2.19 5.82
CA SER A 452 7.74 3.05 5.14
C SER A 452 7.35 4.52 5.35
N ILE A 453 8.31 5.35 5.73
CA ILE A 453 8.15 6.80 5.78
C ILE A 453 9.20 7.46 4.88
N PRO A 454 8.97 8.68 4.39
CA PRO A 454 9.99 9.42 3.64
C PRO A 454 11.25 9.66 4.48
N ALA A 455 12.43 9.43 3.89
CA ALA A 455 13.73 9.66 4.53
C ALA A 455 14.52 10.82 3.88
N GLY A 456 13.93 11.51 2.89
CA GLY A 456 14.54 12.58 2.13
C GLY A 456 14.74 12.23 0.67
N LEU A 457 15.44 13.10 -0.04
CA LEU A 457 15.76 12.94 -1.45
C LEU A 457 17.18 12.39 -1.61
N SER A 458 17.35 11.42 -2.51
CA SER A 458 18.65 10.93 -2.96
C SER A 458 19.34 11.97 -3.85
N ASP A 459 20.59 11.72 -4.24
CA ASP A 459 21.39 12.63 -5.09
C ASP A 459 20.76 12.88 -6.47
N ASP A 460 19.88 12.00 -6.93
CA ASP A 460 19.10 12.15 -8.17
C ASP A 460 17.79 12.96 -7.97
N GLY A 461 17.55 13.50 -6.79
CA GLY A 461 16.37 14.31 -6.46
C GLY A 461 15.08 13.49 -6.26
N LEU A 462 15.19 12.18 -6.10
CA LEU A 462 14.05 11.27 -5.93
C LEU A 462 13.90 10.79 -4.48
N PRO A 463 12.67 10.51 -4.02
CA PRO A 463 12.42 10.06 -2.67
C PRO A 463 13.09 8.73 -2.29
N VAL A 464 13.45 8.64 -1.03
CA VAL A 464 13.95 7.44 -0.35
C VAL A 464 13.05 7.13 0.83
N GLY A 465 12.77 5.84 1.08
CA GLY A 465 11.97 5.38 2.22
C GLY A 465 12.82 4.77 3.33
N PHE A 466 12.43 5.08 4.57
CA PHE A 466 12.93 4.47 5.80
C PHE A 466 11.86 3.51 6.32
N GLN A 467 12.21 2.24 6.54
CA GLN A 467 11.27 1.22 6.98
C GLN A 467 11.41 0.93 8.47
N PHE A 468 10.28 0.95 9.19
CA PHE A 468 10.11 0.41 10.55
C PHE A 468 9.36 -0.92 10.48
N ILE A 469 9.77 -1.89 11.32
CA ILE A 469 9.11 -3.20 11.44
C ILE A 469 8.92 -3.46 12.94
N ALA A 470 7.68 -3.78 13.36
CA ALA A 470 7.38 -4.04 14.77
C ALA A 470 6.99 -5.52 15.01
N PRO A 471 6.96 -5.98 16.27
CA PRO A 471 6.49 -7.32 16.59
C PRO A 471 5.06 -7.56 16.13
N GLN A 472 4.74 -8.80 15.78
CA GLN A 472 3.40 -9.19 15.36
C GLN A 472 2.35 -8.77 16.41
N GLN A 473 1.24 -8.16 15.96
CA GLN A 473 0.17 -7.61 16.80
C GLN A 473 0.61 -6.45 17.73
N ARG A 474 1.71 -5.81 17.43
CA ARG A 474 2.22 -4.63 18.14
C ARG A 474 2.45 -3.46 17.18
N ASP A 475 1.49 -3.24 16.28
CA ASP A 475 1.54 -2.20 15.25
C ASP A 475 1.84 -0.81 15.86
N GLU A 476 1.31 -0.52 17.06
CA GLU A 476 1.52 0.75 17.75
C GLU A 476 2.98 1.06 18.05
N VAL A 477 3.84 0.04 18.19
CA VAL A 477 5.25 0.23 18.55
C VAL A 477 6.04 0.96 17.48
N MET A 478 5.72 0.75 16.19
CA MET A 478 6.42 1.43 15.09
C MET A 478 5.96 2.90 14.91
N TYR A 479 4.74 3.26 15.34
CA TYR A 479 4.18 4.60 15.12
C TYR A 479 4.90 5.69 15.93
N LYS A 480 5.32 5.39 17.17
CA LYS A 480 6.04 6.36 17.99
C LYS A 480 7.39 6.77 17.37
N PRO A 481 8.34 5.86 17.06
CA PRO A 481 9.60 6.25 16.44
C PRO A 481 9.43 6.78 15.00
N ALA A 482 8.45 6.29 14.26
CA ALA A 482 8.18 6.80 12.90
C ALA A 482 7.73 8.27 12.93
N ALA A 483 6.77 8.65 13.78
CA ALA A 483 6.34 10.03 13.94
C ALA A 483 7.45 10.94 14.50
N ALA A 484 8.29 10.43 15.38
CA ALA A 484 9.44 11.17 15.91
C ALA A 484 10.47 11.45 14.80
N LEU A 485 10.77 10.44 13.96
CA LEU A 485 11.71 10.59 12.86
C LEU A 485 11.16 11.52 11.77
N GLU A 486 9.89 11.34 11.38
CA GLU A 486 9.20 12.24 10.43
C GLU A 486 9.36 13.70 10.86
N ALA A 487 8.98 14.05 12.08
CA ALA A 487 9.06 15.41 12.60
C ALA A 487 10.51 15.94 12.67
N ALA A 488 11.51 15.09 12.99
CA ALA A 488 12.92 15.49 13.04
C ALA A 488 13.52 15.71 11.64
N LEU A 489 13.07 14.95 10.65
CA LEU A 489 13.49 15.11 9.25
C LEU A 489 12.85 16.34 8.62
N GLU A 490 11.56 16.58 8.86
CA GLU A 490 10.84 17.78 8.39
C GLU A 490 11.49 19.08 8.91
N ASP A 491 11.94 19.12 10.16
CA ASP A 491 12.71 20.25 10.67
C ASP A 491 14.04 20.46 9.90
N SER A 492 14.71 19.38 9.52
CA SER A 492 15.94 19.43 8.75
C SER A 492 15.75 19.93 7.32
N TRP A 493 14.55 19.69 6.75
CA TRP A 493 14.16 20.12 5.39
C TRP A 493 13.42 21.46 5.36
N ASN A 494 13.15 22.09 6.52
CA ASN A 494 12.29 23.26 6.67
C ASN A 494 10.85 23.03 6.19
N GLY A 495 10.30 21.87 6.45
CA GLY A 495 8.95 21.45 6.13
C GLY A 495 8.88 20.04 5.55
N PRO A 496 7.68 19.58 5.20
CA PRO A 496 7.49 18.23 4.65
C PRO A 496 8.14 18.05 3.28
N ILE A 497 8.55 16.83 2.95
CA ILE A 497 9.26 16.47 1.72
C ILE A 497 8.54 16.96 0.45
N TRP A 498 7.21 16.94 0.43
CA TRP A 498 6.42 17.35 -0.74
C TRP A 498 6.49 18.85 -1.05
N ASN A 499 7.13 19.68 -0.22
CA ASN A 499 7.42 21.07 -0.57
C ASN A 499 8.40 21.16 -1.74
N ASP A 500 9.24 20.15 -1.95
CA ASP A 500 10.19 20.05 -3.06
C ASP A 500 9.55 19.44 -4.33
N LEU A 501 8.34 18.87 -4.21
CA LEU A 501 7.63 18.30 -5.33
C LEU A 501 7.10 19.40 -6.27
N LYS A 502 7.45 19.32 -7.55
CA LYS A 502 6.86 20.16 -8.59
C LYS A 502 5.44 19.70 -8.90
N THR A 503 4.48 20.58 -8.73
CA THR A 503 3.05 20.27 -8.90
C THR A 503 2.40 21.16 -9.97
N PRO A 504 2.78 21.06 -11.26
CA PRO A 504 2.23 21.92 -12.31
C PRO A 504 0.70 21.78 -12.46
N TRP A 505 0.14 20.66 -12.05
CA TRP A 505 -1.30 20.42 -12.05
C TRP A 505 -2.06 21.20 -10.96
N LEU A 506 -1.36 21.78 -9.98
CA LEU A 506 -1.98 22.70 -9.02
C LEU A 506 -1.96 24.17 -9.50
N ASP A 507 -1.19 24.46 -10.55
CA ASP A 507 -1.10 25.82 -11.10
C ASP A 507 -2.44 26.24 -11.71
N GLY A 508 -3.01 27.31 -11.18
CA GLY A 508 -4.29 27.85 -11.66
C GLY A 508 -5.54 27.29 -10.98
N LEU A 509 -5.42 26.27 -10.12
CA LEU A 509 -6.53 25.85 -9.27
C LEU A 509 -6.76 26.86 -8.16
N GLY A 510 -7.93 27.52 -8.18
CA GLY A 510 -8.33 28.44 -7.09
C GLY A 510 -7.92 29.91 -7.29
N LYS A 511 -7.91 30.39 -8.55
CA LYS A 511 -7.99 31.82 -8.85
C LYS A 511 -9.40 32.33 -8.83
#